data_9aa3be7117ad26aad88369d3c0184f6b
#
_entry.id   9aa3be7117ad26aad88369d3c0184f6b
#
_cell.length_a   1.000
_cell.length_b   1.000
_cell.length_c   1.000
_cell.angle_alpha   90.00
_cell.angle_beta   90.00
_cell.angle_gamma   90.00
#
_symmetry.space_group_name_H-M   'P 1'
#
loop_
_entity.id
_entity.type
_entity.pdbx_description
1 polymer ?
#
loop_
_entity_poly.entity_id
_entity_poly.type
_entity_poly.pdbx_seq_one_letter_code
_entity_poly.pdbx_strand_id
1 'polypeptide(L)'
;MKIDKLLIIKHGSIGDIFMSLGSVEAISREYSNITLLSTSSGHKIFEFYKYNFKKICDNREGILRSLKIIKLIIEKKFDIIIDLQNSQRTSIYFLFLRIFTRSILNSTSIFASKRYLKNNFDEHVSVSLINQIKVLGIFGNEKFHNKSQRSIQRKIILVPGSSKVGRKKRWNINNYLKIIEFLVNKKIHVYIIGGKDEVELINLIPSNKYIHNLINKSPWNIVKNIALKSILTVSNDTSTMHFISSLGLPVIAIMKDDKYSIRNAPISKGSLVIKKNNIQDIKVLDVINEISKFI
;
A
#
# COMPACT_ATOMS: atom_id res chain seq x y z
N MET A 1 -28.68 -11.32 15.05
CA MET A 1 -27.52 -12.01 15.69
C MET A 1 -26.50 -10.93 16.06
N LYS A 2 -26.11 -10.81 17.33
CA LYS A 2 -25.07 -9.84 17.75
C LYS A 2 -23.74 -10.35 17.20
N ILE A 3 -23.09 -9.57 16.35
CA ILE A 3 -21.78 -9.92 15.77
C ILE A 3 -20.74 -9.59 16.80
N ASP A 4 -20.08 -10.62 17.31
CA ASP A 4 -19.14 -10.48 18.46
C ASP A 4 -17.67 -10.66 18.04
N LYS A 5 -17.42 -11.50 17.01
CA LYS A 5 -16.07 -11.85 16.57
C LYS A 5 -15.90 -11.70 15.07
N LEU A 6 -15.00 -10.84 14.64
CA LEU A 6 -14.70 -10.61 13.23
C LEU A 6 -13.25 -11.00 12.90
N LEU A 7 -13.04 -11.68 11.77
CA LEU A 7 -11.73 -11.96 11.20
C LEU A 7 -11.51 -11.15 9.94
N ILE A 8 -10.41 -10.41 9.87
CA ILE A 8 -9.88 -9.80 8.64
C ILE A 8 -8.71 -10.66 8.15
N ILE A 9 -8.71 -11.03 6.87
CA ILE A 9 -7.59 -11.69 6.22
C ILE A 9 -6.89 -10.70 5.28
N LYS A 10 -5.63 -10.34 5.59
CA LYS A 10 -4.80 -9.48 4.74
C LYS A 10 -3.32 -9.83 4.91
N HIS A 11 -2.80 -10.66 4.02
CA HIS A 11 -1.40 -11.13 4.10
C HIS A 11 -0.36 -10.09 3.62
N GLY A 12 -0.67 -9.32 2.61
CA GLY A 12 0.26 -8.41 1.93
C GLY A 12 0.27 -8.70 0.44
N SER A 13 0.98 -8.06 -0.50
CA SER A 13 2.22 -7.28 -0.26
C SER A 13 2.06 -6.06 0.66
N ILE A 14 3.18 -5.44 1.05
CA ILE A 14 3.17 -4.24 1.91
C ILE A 14 2.37 -3.11 1.24
N GLY A 15 2.54 -2.90 -0.07
CA GLY A 15 1.76 -1.92 -0.83
C GLY A 15 0.26 -2.19 -0.77
N ASP A 16 -0.16 -3.47 -0.91
CA ASP A 16 -1.56 -3.87 -0.82
C ASP A 16 -2.15 -3.64 0.58
N ILE A 17 -1.33 -3.72 1.62
CA ILE A 17 -1.77 -3.39 2.99
C ILE A 17 -2.11 -1.91 3.08
N PHE A 18 -1.24 -1.02 2.57
CA PHE A 18 -1.52 0.43 2.58
C PHE A 18 -2.79 0.77 1.79
N MET A 19 -3.03 0.11 0.66
CA MET A 19 -4.26 0.29 -0.13
C MET A 19 -5.51 -0.25 0.57
N SER A 20 -5.38 -1.13 1.56
CA SER A 20 -6.52 -1.67 2.32
C SER A 20 -6.89 -0.85 3.56
N LEU A 21 -6.10 0.16 3.94
CA LEU A 21 -6.29 0.89 5.20
C LEU A 21 -7.65 1.57 5.31
N GLY A 22 -8.19 2.11 4.22
CA GLY A 22 -9.53 2.71 4.22
C GLY A 22 -10.63 1.70 4.59
N SER A 23 -10.54 0.48 4.04
CA SER A 23 -11.48 -0.60 4.37
C SER A 23 -11.30 -1.11 5.80
N VAL A 24 -10.06 -1.25 6.26
CA VAL A 24 -9.76 -1.66 7.63
C VAL A 24 -10.26 -0.61 8.63
N GLU A 25 -10.09 0.67 8.33
CA GLU A 25 -10.62 1.77 9.16
C GLU A 25 -12.16 1.71 9.24
N ALA A 26 -12.84 1.53 8.10
CA ALA A 26 -14.29 1.41 8.06
C ALA A 26 -14.79 0.23 8.91
N ILE A 27 -14.17 -0.95 8.78
CA ILE A 27 -14.49 -2.13 9.60
C ILE A 27 -14.24 -1.85 11.09
N SER A 28 -13.14 -1.17 11.43
CA SER A 28 -12.76 -0.88 12.82
C SER A 28 -13.67 0.14 13.52
N ARG A 29 -14.44 0.92 12.78
CA ARG A 29 -15.45 1.83 13.33
C ARG A 29 -16.71 1.10 13.74
N GLU A 30 -17.05 0.01 13.03
CA GLU A 30 -18.27 -0.77 13.27
C GLU A 30 -18.05 -1.92 14.27
N TYR A 31 -16.83 -2.45 14.35
CA TYR A 31 -16.52 -3.63 15.15
C TYR A 31 -15.31 -3.41 16.05
N SER A 32 -15.41 -3.83 17.30
CA SER A 32 -14.33 -3.70 18.30
C SER A 32 -13.53 -5.00 18.51
N ASN A 33 -14.15 -6.18 18.34
CA ASN A 33 -13.49 -7.48 18.56
C ASN A 33 -12.97 -8.07 17.23
N ILE A 34 -11.88 -7.47 16.74
CA ILE A 34 -11.28 -7.84 15.46
C ILE A 34 -10.05 -8.71 15.67
N THR A 35 -9.98 -9.80 14.92
CA THR A 35 -8.76 -10.60 14.74
C THR A 35 -8.22 -10.35 13.33
N LEU A 36 -6.92 -10.18 13.20
CA LEU A 36 -6.23 -10.02 11.91
C LEU A 36 -5.40 -11.26 11.61
N LEU A 37 -5.66 -11.90 10.49
CA LEU A 37 -4.79 -12.90 9.87
C LEU A 37 -3.87 -12.20 8.87
N SER A 38 -2.58 -12.13 9.19
CA SER A 38 -1.59 -11.44 8.37
C SER A 38 -0.22 -12.10 8.48
N THR A 39 0.72 -11.65 7.64
CA THR A 39 2.14 -11.99 7.81
C THR A 39 2.75 -11.20 8.99
N SER A 40 3.90 -11.64 9.48
CA SER A 40 4.63 -10.93 10.55
C SER A 40 4.94 -9.46 10.16
N SER A 41 5.31 -9.21 8.91
CA SER A 41 5.52 -7.85 8.40
C SER A 41 4.22 -7.06 8.29
N GLY A 42 3.12 -7.71 7.91
CA GLY A 42 1.80 -7.08 7.85
C GLY A 42 1.33 -6.63 9.23
N HIS A 43 1.47 -7.47 10.26
CA HIS A 43 1.14 -7.09 11.63
C HIS A 43 1.87 -5.82 12.09
N LYS A 44 3.18 -5.71 11.80
CA LYS A 44 3.97 -4.50 12.13
C LYS A 44 3.43 -3.23 11.47
N ILE A 45 2.89 -3.32 10.25
CA ILE A 45 2.27 -2.17 9.57
C ILE A 45 0.98 -1.76 10.27
N PHE A 46 0.10 -2.71 10.61
CA PHE A 46 -1.14 -2.38 11.32
C PHE A 46 -0.88 -1.82 12.72
N GLU A 47 0.14 -2.31 13.44
CA GLU A 47 0.61 -1.74 14.70
C GLU A 47 1.13 -0.32 14.56
N PHE A 48 1.87 -0.03 13.47
CA PHE A 48 2.34 1.31 13.15
C PHE A 48 1.18 2.31 13.03
N TYR A 49 0.01 1.86 12.52
CA TYR A 49 -1.23 2.64 12.47
C TYR A 49 -2.06 2.54 13.76
N LYS A 50 -1.50 1.96 14.83
CA LYS A 50 -2.13 1.82 16.16
C LYS A 50 -3.39 0.95 16.18
N TYR A 51 -3.54 0.02 15.22
CA TYR A 51 -4.59 -0.99 15.29
C TYR A 51 -4.21 -2.07 16.32
N ASN A 52 -5.04 -2.21 17.37
CA ASN A 52 -4.85 -3.23 18.42
C ASN A 52 -5.69 -4.47 18.15
N PHE A 53 -5.43 -5.16 17.04
CA PHE A 53 -6.12 -6.38 16.67
C PHE A 53 -5.52 -7.61 17.36
N LYS A 54 -6.38 -8.59 17.68
CA LYS A 54 -5.90 -9.95 17.98
C LYS A 54 -5.20 -10.51 16.76
N LYS A 55 -4.11 -11.28 16.92
CA LYS A 55 -3.25 -11.67 15.82
C LYS A 55 -3.32 -13.16 15.53
N ILE A 56 -3.40 -13.50 14.26
CA ILE A 56 -3.06 -14.82 13.72
C ILE A 56 -1.97 -14.60 12.68
N CYS A 57 -0.79 -15.23 12.86
CA CYS A 57 0.33 -15.09 11.93
C CYS A 57 0.29 -16.20 10.88
N ASP A 58 0.27 -15.82 9.60
CA ASP A 58 0.42 -16.72 8.46
C ASP A 58 1.42 -16.15 7.46
N ASN A 59 2.67 -16.58 7.56
CA ASN A 59 3.74 -16.19 6.62
C ASN A 59 3.66 -16.92 5.27
N ARG A 60 2.58 -17.64 5.01
CA ARG A 60 2.31 -18.38 3.76
C ARG A 60 3.27 -19.56 3.52
N GLU A 61 3.61 -20.27 4.58
CA GLU A 61 4.55 -21.39 4.59
C GLU A 61 3.84 -22.71 4.23
N GLY A 62 3.68 -23.01 2.94
CA GLY A 62 3.23 -24.30 2.43
C GLY A 62 1.76 -24.69 2.76
N ILE A 63 1.38 -25.92 2.35
CA ILE A 63 0.01 -26.43 2.45
C ILE A 63 -0.32 -26.84 3.89
N LEU A 64 0.57 -27.54 4.57
CA LEU A 64 0.34 -27.97 5.96
C LEU A 64 0.07 -26.80 6.90
N ARG A 65 0.77 -25.68 6.71
CA ARG A 65 0.51 -24.45 7.47
C ARG A 65 -0.87 -23.89 7.15
N SER A 66 -1.28 -23.93 5.88
CA SER A 66 -2.61 -23.49 5.46
C SER A 66 -3.72 -24.30 6.16
N LEU A 67 -3.59 -25.63 6.23
CA LEU A 67 -4.55 -26.50 6.90
C LEU A 67 -4.63 -26.21 8.41
N LYS A 68 -3.49 -25.98 9.07
CA LYS A 68 -3.46 -25.56 10.49
C LYS A 68 -4.17 -24.22 10.70
N ILE A 69 -3.98 -23.25 9.81
CA ILE A 69 -4.67 -21.96 9.86
C ILE A 69 -6.16 -22.12 9.68
N ILE A 70 -6.62 -22.91 8.68
CA ILE A 70 -8.04 -23.18 8.46
C ILE A 70 -8.66 -23.80 9.72
N LYS A 71 -8.04 -24.86 10.28
CA LYS A 71 -8.50 -25.50 11.53
C LYS A 71 -8.61 -24.46 12.66
N LEU A 72 -7.59 -23.64 12.87
CA LEU A 72 -7.60 -22.59 13.89
C LEU A 72 -8.75 -21.59 13.70
N ILE A 73 -9.05 -21.19 12.44
CA ILE A 73 -10.16 -20.28 12.15
C ILE A 73 -11.50 -20.93 12.51
N ILE A 74 -11.70 -22.21 12.17
CA ILE A 74 -12.91 -22.98 12.47
C ILE A 74 -13.11 -23.07 13.99
N GLU A 75 -12.05 -23.42 14.74
CA GLU A 75 -12.10 -23.56 16.21
C GLU A 75 -12.42 -22.23 16.92
N LYS A 76 -11.96 -21.11 16.37
CA LYS A 76 -12.20 -19.77 16.96
C LYS A 76 -13.63 -19.25 16.78
N LYS A 77 -14.43 -19.85 15.88
CA LYS A 77 -15.86 -19.53 15.65
C LYS A 77 -16.10 -18.03 15.45
N PHE A 78 -15.63 -17.49 14.32
CA PHE A 78 -15.91 -16.11 13.93
C PHE A 78 -17.32 -15.97 13.37
N ASP A 79 -18.00 -14.85 13.66
CA ASP A 79 -19.32 -14.55 13.09
C ASP A 79 -19.20 -14.03 11.65
N ILE A 80 -18.19 -13.19 11.39
CA ILE A 80 -17.87 -12.65 10.06
C ILE A 80 -16.40 -12.88 9.75
N ILE A 81 -16.13 -13.29 8.52
CA ILE A 81 -14.78 -13.41 7.97
C ILE A 81 -14.71 -12.57 6.69
N ILE A 82 -13.87 -11.54 6.68
CA ILE A 82 -13.66 -10.62 5.54
C ILE A 82 -12.28 -10.89 4.95
N ASP A 83 -12.24 -11.35 3.71
CA ASP A 83 -10.99 -11.56 2.98
C ASP A 83 -10.65 -10.33 2.12
N LEU A 84 -9.83 -9.44 2.65
CA LEU A 84 -9.29 -8.29 1.91
C LEU A 84 -8.04 -8.67 1.07
N GLN A 85 -7.60 -9.94 1.12
CA GLN A 85 -6.50 -10.42 0.30
C GLN A 85 -6.96 -10.87 -1.09
N ASN A 86 -8.12 -11.53 -1.17
CA ASN A 86 -8.73 -11.98 -2.43
C ASN A 86 -7.76 -12.76 -3.33
N SER A 87 -7.00 -13.70 -2.76
CA SER A 87 -6.04 -14.53 -3.47
C SER A 87 -6.56 -15.94 -3.70
N GLN A 88 -5.93 -16.70 -4.62
CA GLN A 88 -6.24 -18.12 -4.79
C GLN A 88 -6.08 -18.90 -3.47
N ARG A 89 -5.04 -18.60 -2.69
CA ARG A 89 -4.81 -19.22 -1.38
C ARG A 89 -5.97 -18.97 -0.42
N THR A 90 -6.44 -17.74 -0.29
CA THR A 90 -7.55 -17.41 0.61
C THR A 90 -8.89 -17.91 0.07
N SER A 91 -9.04 -18.06 -1.25
CA SER A 91 -10.19 -18.72 -1.85
C SER A 91 -10.28 -20.19 -1.43
N ILE A 92 -9.15 -20.90 -1.32
CA ILE A 92 -9.12 -22.27 -0.77
C ILE A 92 -9.53 -22.26 0.71
N TYR A 93 -9.12 -21.28 1.51
CA TYR A 93 -9.60 -21.16 2.90
C TYR A 93 -11.13 -21.04 2.91
N PHE A 94 -11.69 -20.21 2.05
CA PHE A 94 -13.13 -19.98 1.95
C PHE A 94 -13.91 -21.22 1.55
N LEU A 95 -13.35 -22.10 0.70
CA LEU A 95 -13.95 -23.40 0.39
C LEU A 95 -14.21 -24.23 1.68
N PHE A 96 -13.16 -24.39 2.50
CA PHE A 96 -13.28 -25.15 3.75
C PHE A 96 -14.17 -24.42 4.78
N LEU A 97 -14.02 -23.13 4.92
CA LEU A 97 -14.81 -22.33 5.86
C LEU A 97 -16.31 -22.37 5.49
N ARG A 98 -16.66 -22.42 4.20
CA ARG A 98 -18.05 -22.55 3.74
C ARG A 98 -18.67 -23.85 4.18
N ILE A 99 -17.90 -24.92 4.26
CA ILE A 99 -18.39 -26.27 4.63
C ILE A 99 -18.46 -26.39 6.15
N PHE A 100 -17.45 -25.92 6.88
CA PHE A 100 -17.24 -26.22 8.31
C PHE A 100 -17.65 -25.09 9.26
N THR A 101 -18.14 -23.95 8.76
CA THR A 101 -18.58 -22.83 9.62
C THR A 101 -19.93 -22.29 9.20
N ARG A 102 -20.57 -21.57 10.14
CA ARG A 102 -21.78 -20.77 9.88
C ARG A 102 -21.46 -19.28 9.73
N SER A 103 -20.17 -18.93 9.61
CA SER A 103 -19.71 -17.56 9.47
C SER A 103 -20.25 -16.89 8.20
N ILE A 104 -20.51 -15.60 8.27
CA ILE A 104 -20.72 -14.78 7.07
C ILE A 104 -19.34 -14.61 6.41
N LEU A 105 -19.19 -15.07 5.17
CA LEU A 105 -17.96 -15.04 4.40
C LEU A 105 -18.03 -13.94 3.34
N ASN A 106 -17.19 -12.91 3.43
CA ASN A 106 -17.14 -11.81 2.46
C ASN A 106 -15.81 -11.79 1.70
N SER A 107 -15.88 -11.92 0.39
CA SER A 107 -14.73 -11.82 -0.53
C SER A 107 -15.19 -11.75 -2.00
N THR A 108 -14.23 -11.76 -2.94
CA THR A 108 -14.52 -11.98 -4.37
C THR A 108 -14.62 -13.46 -4.74
N SER A 109 -14.26 -14.38 -3.84
CA SER A 109 -14.30 -15.83 -4.06
C SER A 109 -15.74 -16.34 -4.32
N ILE A 110 -15.86 -17.36 -5.17
CA ILE A 110 -17.14 -18.08 -5.43
C ILE A 110 -17.67 -18.78 -4.17
N PHE A 111 -16.81 -19.03 -3.19
CA PHE A 111 -17.18 -19.68 -1.93
C PHE A 111 -17.69 -18.70 -0.87
N ALA A 112 -17.66 -17.39 -1.14
CA ALA A 112 -18.18 -16.38 -0.22
C ALA A 112 -19.71 -16.37 -0.18
N SER A 113 -20.31 -16.30 1.02
CA SER A 113 -21.76 -16.15 1.20
C SER A 113 -22.24 -14.72 0.89
N LYS A 114 -21.37 -13.74 1.07
CA LYS A 114 -21.55 -12.31 0.71
C LYS A 114 -20.46 -11.94 -0.28
N ARG A 115 -20.63 -12.43 -1.51
CA ARG A 115 -19.63 -12.24 -2.58
C ARG A 115 -19.72 -10.85 -3.18
N TYR A 116 -18.56 -10.21 -3.38
CA TYR A 116 -18.42 -9.03 -4.21
C TYR A 116 -18.07 -9.44 -5.65
N LEU A 117 -18.89 -9.04 -6.59
CA LEU A 117 -18.62 -9.19 -8.03
C LEU A 117 -18.03 -7.88 -8.55
N LYS A 118 -16.79 -7.92 -9.04
CA LYS A 118 -16.17 -6.77 -9.66
C LYS A 118 -16.89 -6.39 -10.94
N ASN A 119 -17.38 -5.17 -11.03
CA ASN A 119 -18.00 -4.63 -12.24
C ASN A 119 -16.97 -4.23 -13.29
N ASN A 120 -15.75 -3.85 -12.87
CA ASN A 120 -14.67 -3.43 -13.75
C ASN A 120 -13.33 -4.03 -13.27
N PHE A 121 -12.61 -4.70 -14.18
CA PHE A 121 -11.29 -5.27 -13.87
C PHE A 121 -10.23 -4.19 -13.61
N ASP A 122 -10.40 -2.97 -14.12
CA ASP A 122 -9.47 -1.84 -13.96
C ASP A 122 -9.77 -0.98 -12.72
N GLU A 123 -10.75 -1.39 -11.90
CA GLU A 123 -11.09 -0.71 -10.67
C GLU A 123 -9.89 -0.66 -9.72
N HIS A 124 -9.63 0.53 -9.16
CA HIS A 124 -8.56 0.74 -8.19
C HIS A 124 -8.72 -0.20 -6.98
N VAL A 125 -7.61 -0.76 -6.47
CA VAL A 125 -7.63 -1.76 -5.40
C VAL A 125 -8.38 -1.24 -4.15
N SER A 126 -8.11 0.00 -3.71
CA SER A 126 -8.79 0.56 -2.53
C SER A 126 -10.30 0.72 -2.74
N VAL A 127 -10.74 1.12 -3.95
CA VAL A 127 -12.16 1.24 -4.31
C VAL A 127 -12.83 -0.13 -4.30
N SER A 128 -12.18 -1.13 -4.91
CA SER A 128 -12.65 -2.52 -4.95
C SER A 128 -12.88 -3.07 -3.54
N LEU A 129 -11.94 -2.82 -2.61
CA LEU A 129 -12.05 -3.30 -1.23
C LEU A 129 -13.18 -2.59 -0.46
N ILE A 130 -13.39 -1.29 -0.68
CA ILE A 130 -14.53 -0.56 -0.10
C ILE A 130 -15.86 -1.10 -0.66
N ASN A 131 -15.95 -1.32 -1.98
CA ASN A 131 -17.15 -1.87 -2.58
C ASN A 131 -17.43 -3.30 -2.09
N GLN A 132 -16.40 -4.08 -1.82
CA GLN A 132 -16.53 -5.41 -1.23
C GLN A 132 -17.18 -5.35 0.17
N ILE A 133 -16.72 -4.48 1.06
CA ILE A 133 -17.30 -4.40 2.42
C ILE A 133 -18.68 -3.75 2.45
N LYS A 134 -19.04 -2.92 1.45
CA LYS A 134 -20.41 -2.38 1.29
C LYS A 134 -21.45 -3.49 1.13
N VAL A 135 -21.09 -4.66 0.61
CA VAL A 135 -21.99 -5.84 0.53
C VAL A 135 -22.42 -6.31 1.93
N LEU A 136 -21.68 -5.95 2.98
CA LEU A 136 -22.02 -6.22 4.38
C LEU A 136 -22.73 -5.04 5.07
N GLY A 137 -23.00 -3.93 4.35
CA GLY A 137 -23.54 -2.71 4.93
C GLY A 137 -22.49 -1.83 5.64
N ILE A 138 -21.19 -2.13 5.46
CA ILE A 138 -20.08 -1.35 6.04
C ILE A 138 -19.70 -0.26 5.02
N PHE A 139 -19.81 1.00 5.42
CA PHE A 139 -19.50 2.15 4.56
C PHE A 139 -18.19 2.82 4.99
N GLY A 140 -17.39 3.23 4.00
CA GLY A 140 -16.11 3.86 4.22
C GLY A 140 -15.63 4.63 3.01
N ASN A 141 -14.44 5.23 3.14
CA ASN A 141 -13.77 5.95 2.07
C ASN A 141 -12.57 5.12 1.58
N GLU A 142 -12.38 5.05 0.27
CA GLU A 142 -11.20 4.43 -0.33
C GLU A 142 -9.90 5.15 0.05
N LYS A 143 -9.98 6.43 0.38
CA LYS A 143 -8.86 7.23 0.86
C LYS A 143 -8.74 7.08 2.37
N PHE A 144 -7.67 6.47 2.81
CA PHE A 144 -7.31 6.49 4.22
C PHE A 144 -6.86 7.91 4.60
N HIS A 145 -7.54 8.52 5.56
CA HIS A 145 -7.19 9.86 6.04
C HIS A 145 -6.30 9.74 7.28
N ASN A 146 -5.00 9.88 7.08
CA ASN A 146 -4.11 10.08 8.21
C ASN A 146 -4.43 11.43 8.87
N LYS A 147 -4.83 11.40 10.13
CA LYS A 147 -5.16 12.60 10.94
C LYS A 147 -3.92 13.44 11.31
N SER A 148 -2.71 13.06 10.88
CA SER A 148 -1.50 13.80 11.19
C SER A 148 -1.48 15.14 10.46
N GLN A 149 -1.28 16.22 11.21
CA GLN A 149 -1.14 17.57 10.66
C GLN A 149 0.16 17.68 9.84
N ARG A 150 0.08 18.30 8.67
CA ARG A 150 1.24 18.56 7.80
C ARG A 150 1.80 19.96 8.06
N SER A 151 3.12 20.04 8.14
CA SER A 151 3.88 21.31 8.23
C SER A 151 4.81 21.39 7.01
N ILE A 152 4.31 21.97 5.91
CA ILE A 152 4.99 21.96 4.62
C ILE A 152 6.25 22.82 4.64
N GLN A 153 7.36 22.23 4.25
CA GLN A 153 8.68 22.85 4.08
C GLN A 153 9.15 22.62 2.65
N ARG A 154 10.19 23.35 2.21
CA ARG A 154 10.81 23.19 0.88
C ARG A 154 11.57 21.84 0.76
N LYS A 155 10.83 20.74 0.81
CA LYS A 155 11.33 19.36 0.78
C LYS A 155 10.57 18.54 -0.23
N ILE A 156 11.29 17.71 -0.99
CA ILE A 156 10.74 16.74 -1.94
C ILE A 156 11.36 15.38 -1.65
N ILE A 157 10.55 14.35 -1.72
CA ILE A 157 10.99 12.96 -1.59
C ILE A 157 11.15 12.34 -2.97
N LEU A 158 12.24 11.63 -3.19
CA LEU A 158 12.46 10.80 -4.36
C LEU A 158 12.58 9.33 -3.94
N VAL A 159 11.85 8.46 -4.63
CA VAL A 159 11.88 7.00 -4.40
C VAL A 159 12.28 6.31 -5.71
N PRO A 160 13.59 6.28 -6.04
CA PRO A 160 14.08 5.78 -7.34
C PRO A 160 14.09 4.25 -7.42
N GLY A 161 13.88 3.57 -6.30
CA GLY A 161 13.98 2.12 -6.18
C GLY A 161 12.67 1.38 -6.41
N SER A 162 12.77 0.09 -6.25
CA SER A 162 11.68 -0.88 -6.09
C SER A 162 12.28 -2.20 -5.58
N SER A 163 11.46 -3.13 -5.07
CA SER A 163 11.93 -4.46 -4.66
C SER A 163 12.70 -5.17 -5.78
N LYS A 164 13.51 -6.18 -5.43
CA LYS A 164 14.26 -7.00 -6.41
C LYS A 164 13.38 -7.56 -7.54
N VAL A 165 12.20 -8.05 -7.19
CA VAL A 165 11.21 -8.55 -8.17
C VAL A 165 10.66 -7.42 -9.05
N GLY A 166 10.60 -6.21 -8.53
CA GLY A 166 10.09 -5.02 -9.21
C GLY A 166 11.13 -4.23 -10.01
N ARG A 167 12.35 -4.71 -10.22
CA ARG A 167 13.41 -3.96 -10.92
C ARG A 167 12.98 -3.43 -12.30
N LYS A 168 12.16 -4.17 -13.02
CA LYS A 168 11.61 -3.74 -14.33
C LYS A 168 10.68 -2.52 -14.23
N LYS A 169 10.25 -2.15 -13.04
CA LYS A 169 9.43 -0.97 -12.75
C LYS A 169 10.25 0.25 -12.37
N ARG A 170 11.58 0.16 -12.38
CA ARG A 170 12.47 1.28 -12.06
C ARG A 170 12.69 2.14 -13.29
N TRP A 171 12.39 3.41 -13.17
CA TRP A 171 12.86 4.41 -14.11
C TRP A 171 14.36 4.62 -13.91
N ASN A 172 15.09 4.98 -14.99
CA ASN A 172 16.55 5.07 -14.95
C ASN A 172 17.02 6.04 -13.88
N ILE A 173 18.01 5.63 -13.08
CA ILE A 173 18.58 6.46 -12.01
C ILE A 173 19.14 7.77 -12.54
N ASN A 174 19.72 7.81 -13.74
CA ASN A 174 20.25 9.03 -14.35
C ASN A 174 19.15 10.09 -14.56
N ASN A 175 17.91 9.69 -14.75
CA ASN A 175 16.79 10.60 -14.84
C ASN A 175 16.44 11.21 -13.46
N TYR A 176 16.54 10.43 -12.39
CA TYR A 176 16.41 10.93 -11.03
C TYR A 176 17.56 11.89 -10.67
N LEU A 177 18.79 11.63 -11.13
CA LEU A 177 19.93 12.54 -10.91
C LEU A 177 19.68 13.92 -11.56
N LYS A 178 19.10 13.97 -12.76
CA LYS A 178 18.71 15.25 -13.41
C LYS A 178 17.60 15.96 -12.62
N ILE A 179 16.65 15.25 -12.01
CA ILE A 179 15.65 15.84 -11.11
C ILE A 179 16.32 16.40 -9.85
N ILE A 180 17.27 15.67 -9.27
CA ILE A 180 18.04 16.13 -8.11
C ILE A 180 18.76 17.44 -8.42
N GLU A 181 19.46 17.50 -9.55
CA GLU A 181 20.15 18.72 -10.01
C GLU A 181 19.19 19.90 -10.15
N PHE A 182 18.06 19.71 -10.82
CA PHE A 182 17.02 20.73 -10.95
C PHE A 182 16.53 21.26 -9.59
N LEU A 183 16.25 20.36 -8.63
CA LEU A 183 15.75 20.72 -7.31
C LEU A 183 16.82 21.42 -6.45
N VAL A 184 18.07 20.97 -6.51
CA VAL A 184 19.20 21.58 -5.81
C VAL A 184 19.44 23.01 -6.30
N ASN A 185 19.38 23.26 -7.62
CA ASN A 185 19.50 24.59 -8.21
C ASN A 185 18.39 25.54 -7.72
N LYS A 186 17.22 25.00 -7.37
CA LYS A 186 16.13 25.75 -6.74
C LYS A 186 16.21 25.81 -5.19
N LYS A 187 17.30 25.35 -4.59
CA LYS A 187 17.53 25.32 -3.12
C LYS A 187 16.42 24.53 -2.39
N ILE A 188 15.94 23.43 -2.98
CA ILE A 188 14.96 22.51 -2.39
C ILE A 188 15.71 21.32 -1.79
N HIS A 189 15.38 20.96 -0.56
CA HIS A 189 15.94 19.77 0.07
C HIS A 189 15.35 18.49 -0.53
N VAL A 190 16.21 17.60 -0.99
CA VAL A 190 15.84 16.33 -1.64
C VAL A 190 16.15 15.17 -0.73
N TYR A 191 15.14 14.40 -0.38
CA TYR A 191 15.26 13.19 0.45
C TYR A 191 15.11 11.95 -0.43
N ILE A 192 16.20 11.19 -0.60
CA ILE A 192 16.20 9.95 -1.38
C ILE A 192 15.92 8.79 -0.45
N ILE A 193 14.80 8.09 -0.69
CA ILE A 193 14.34 6.99 0.15
C ILE A 193 14.41 5.68 -0.63
N GLY A 194 14.91 4.64 0.02
CA GLY A 194 15.00 3.29 -0.50
C GLY A 194 15.30 2.29 0.63
N GLY A 195 15.07 1.01 0.36
CA GLY A 195 15.34 -0.08 1.27
C GLY A 195 16.67 -0.78 0.99
N LYS A 196 16.77 -2.02 1.46
CA LYS A 196 17.96 -2.89 1.26
C LYS A 196 18.16 -3.26 -0.22
N ASP A 197 17.08 -3.27 -1.00
CA ASP A 197 17.11 -3.66 -2.41
C ASP A 197 17.67 -2.55 -3.33
N GLU A 198 17.95 -1.37 -2.77
CA GLU A 198 18.44 -0.19 -3.48
C GLU A 198 19.85 0.26 -3.03
N VAL A 199 20.55 -0.55 -2.26
CA VAL A 199 21.89 -0.19 -1.71
C VAL A 199 22.89 0.15 -2.83
N GLU A 200 22.77 -0.48 -3.99
CA GLU A 200 23.59 -0.17 -5.18
C GLU A 200 23.45 1.27 -5.68
N LEU A 201 22.37 1.96 -5.33
CA LEU A 201 22.14 3.34 -5.74
C LEU A 201 22.85 4.35 -4.83
N ILE A 202 23.31 3.95 -3.64
CA ILE A 202 23.88 4.87 -2.63
C ILE A 202 25.04 5.68 -3.21
N ASN A 203 25.96 5.00 -3.89
CA ASN A 203 27.17 5.64 -4.41
C ASN A 203 26.94 6.48 -5.69
N LEU A 204 25.75 6.36 -6.30
CA LEU A 204 25.36 7.16 -7.46
C LEU A 204 24.79 8.52 -7.06
N ILE A 205 24.36 8.69 -5.80
CA ILE A 205 23.77 9.93 -5.33
C ILE A 205 24.87 10.93 -4.96
N PRO A 206 24.92 12.14 -5.56
CA PRO A 206 25.95 13.13 -5.28
C PRO A 206 25.82 13.68 -3.85
N SER A 207 26.94 14.14 -3.29
CA SER A 207 26.99 14.82 -2.00
C SER A 207 26.73 16.32 -2.19
N ASN A 208 25.72 16.85 -1.48
CA ASN A 208 25.37 18.27 -1.47
C ASN A 208 24.57 18.60 -0.20
N LYS A 209 24.64 19.84 0.30
CA LYS A 209 23.91 20.26 1.51
C LYS A 209 22.38 20.16 1.41
N TYR A 210 21.84 20.13 0.20
CA TYR A 210 20.40 19.97 -0.06
C TYR A 210 20.00 18.51 -0.30
N ILE A 211 20.97 17.57 -0.35
CA ILE A 211 20.72 16.16 -0.67
C ILE A 211 20.84 15.31 0.61
N HIS A 212 19.79 14.57 0.91
CA HIS A 212 19.72 13.66 2.06
C HIS A 212 19.51 12.23 1.56
N ASN A 213 20.60 11.48 1.42
CA ASN A 213 20.56 10.10 0.99
C ASN A 213 20.22 9.20 2.19
N LEU A 214 18.99 8.69 2.22
CA LEU A 214 18.45 7.85 3.27
C LEU A 214 18.18 6.40 2.80
N ILE A 215 18.77 5.97 1.69
CA ILE A 215 18.66 4.58 1.23
C ILE A 215 19.19 3.65 2.32
N ASN A 216 18.40 2.62 2.65
CA ASN A 216 18.65 1.67 3.75
C ASN A 216 18.74 2.31 5.17
N LYS A 217 18.34 3.58 5.32
CA LYS A 217 18.34 4.32 6.59
C LYS A 217 16.99 4.95 6.93
N SER A 218 15.92 4.55 6.25
CA SER A 218 14.60 5.18 6.34
C SER A 218 13.50 4.20 6.76
N PRO A 219 13.43 3.78 8.04
CA PRO A 219 12.29 3.03 8.55
C PRO A 219 11.00 3.88 8.47
N TRP A 220 9.83 3.24 8.53
CA TRP A 220 8.53 3.88 8.28
C TRP A 220 8.26 5.14 9.11
N ASN A 221 8.71 5.20 10.36
CA ASN A 221 8.58 6.39 11.20
C ASN A 221 9.40 7.58 10.67
N ILE A 222 10.61 7.35 10.17
CA ILE A 222 11.45 8.37 9.53
C ILE A 222 10.78 8.85 8.23
N VAL A 223 10.35 7.92 7.37
CA VAL A 223 9.64 8.26 6.13
C VAL A 223 8.39 9.10 6.43
N LYS A 224 7.58 8.70 7.44
CA LYS A 224 6.41 9.46 7.88
C LYS A 224 6.76 10.89 8.26
N ASN A 225 7.77 11.08 9.10
CA ASN A 225 8.16 12.40 9.61
C ASN A 225 8.64 13.33 8.48
N ILE A 226 9.34 12.77 7.48
CA ILE A 226 9.78 13.52 6.29
C ILE A 226 8.58 13.84 5.41
N ALA A 227 7.73 12.85 5.12
CA ALA A 227 6.56 13.00 4.26
C ALA A 227 5.59 14.09 4.76
N LEU A 228 5.31 14.13 6.07
CA LEU A 228 4.44 15.15 6.66
C LEU A 228 4.98 16.59 6.53
N LYS A 229 6.26 16.74 6.25
CA LYS A 229 6.95 18.03 6.06
C LYS A 229 7.29 18.32 4.60
N SER A 230 7.03 17.41 3.68
CA SER A 230 7.41 17.53 2.27
C SER A 230 6.27 18.13 1.42
N ILE A 231 6.63 18.73 0.29
CA ILE A 231 5.70 19.27 -0.72
C ILE A 231 5.04 18.12 -1.45
N LEU A 232 5.86 17.22 -2.03
CA LEU A 232 5.42 16.07 -2.84
C LEU A 232 6.47 14.95 -2.83
N THR A 233 6.10 13.83 -3.43
CA THR A 233 7.03 12.72 -3.72
C THR A 233 7.03 12.41 -5.21
N VAL A 234 8.19 12.08 -5.78
CA VAL A 234 8.34 11.42 -7.08
C VAL A 234 8.78 9.99 -6.84
N SER A 235 8.06 9.02 -7.37
CA SER A 235 8.28 7.61 -7.03
C SER A 235 7.99 6.67 -8.18
N ASN A 236 8.75 5.58 -8.28
CA ASN A 236 8.30 4.39 -9.01
C ASN A 236 7.14 3.68 -8.27
N ASP A 237 6.50 2.70 -8.92
CA ASP A 237 5.48 1.85 -8.29
C ASP A 237 6.10 0.97 -7.19
N THR A 238 5.97 1.40 -5.94
CA THR A 238 6.56 0.77 -4.76
C THR A 238 5.65 0.82 -3.53
N SER A 239 5.94 -0.01 -2.53
CA SER A 239 5.25 0.06 -1.23
C SER A 239 5.43 1.42 -0.53
N THR A 240 6.58 2.06 -0.70
CA THR A 240 6.86 3.40 -0.16
C THR A 240 5.96 4.46 -0.79
N MET A 241 5.67 4.36 -2.09
CA MET A 241 4.72 5.22 -2.79
C MET A 241 3.33 5.13 -2.14
N HIS A 242 2.82 3.91 -1.95
CA HIS A 242 1.51 3.69 -1.32
C HIS A 242 1.48 4.16 0.13
N PHE A 243 2.56 3.94 0.89
CA PHE A 243 2.69 4.46 2.25
C PHE A 243 2.59 5.99 2.28
N ILE A 244 3.36 6.68 1.46
CA ILE A 244 3.38 8.14 1.41
C ILE A 244 2.02 8.69 0.94
N SER A 245 1.41 8.06 -0.05
CA SER A 245 0.06 8.39 -0.49
C SER A 245 -0.97 8.22 0.64
N SER A 246 -0.87 7.17 1.47
CA SER A 246 -1.75 6.97 2.62
C SER A 246 -1.58 8.04 3.71
N LEU A 247 -0.46 8.75 3.73
CA LEU A 247 -0.23 9.90 4.61
C LEU A 247 -0.82 11.22 4.07
N GLY A 248 -1.40 11.19 2.86
CA GLY A 248 -2.01 12.36 2.21
C GLY A 248 -1.02 13.28 1.48
N LEU A 249 0.23 12.85 1.28
CA LEU A 249 1.21 13.59 0.48
C LEU A 249 0.94 13.37 -1.01
N PRO A 250 0.93 14.44 -1.86
CA PRO A 250 0.87 14.29 -3.31
C PRO A 250 2.03 13.43 -3.84
N VAL A 251 1.74 12.56 -4.80
CA VAL A 251 2.71 11.68 -5.42
C VAL A 251 2.66 11.81 -6.94
N ILE A 252 3.78 12.09 -7.56
CA ILE A 252 4.01 11.90 -9.00
C ILE A 252 4.55 10.48 -9.16
N ALA A 253 3.69 9.57 -9.59
CA ALA A 253 4.06 8.18 -9.81
C ALA A 253 4.57 7.97 -11.23
N ILE A 254 5.73 7.35 -11.36
CA ILE A 254 6.34 6.96 -12.64
C ILE A 254 6.05 5.49 -12.84
N MET A 255 5.22 5.14 -13.82
CA MET A 255 4.69 3.80 -13.99
C MET A 255 4.73 3.34 -15.45
N LYS A 256 4.70 2.03 -15.66
CA LYS A 256 4.44 1.47 -16.98
C LYS A 256 2.96 1.65 -17.31
N ASP A 257 2.63 1.95 -18.57
CA ASP A 257 1.23 2.01 -19.03
C ASP A 257 0.69 0.59 -19.22
N ASP A 258 0.05 0.08 -18.17
CA ASP A 258 -0.62 -1.21 -18.15
C ASP A 258 -1.80 -1.17 -17.16
N LYS A 259 -2.56 -2.26 -17.09
CA LYS A 259 -3.70 -2.37 -16.16
C LYS A 259 -3.33 -2.15 -14.69
N TYR A 260 -2.07 -2.36 -14.31
CA TYR A 260 -1.64 -2.14 -12.92
C TYR A 260 -1.46 -0.66 -12.59
N SER A 261 -1.15 0.19 -13.58
CA SER A 261 -0.99 1.63 -13.36
C SER A 261 -2.28 2.31 -12.88
N ILE A 262 -3.43 1.88 -13.38
CA ILE A 262 -4.75 2.37 -12.94
C ILE A 262 -5.09 1.80 -11.57
N ARG A 263 -4.95 0.49 -11.40
CA ARG A 263 -5.34 -0.23 -10.18
C ARG A 263 -4.51 0.14 -8.96
N ASN A 264 -3.27 0.54 -9.16
CA ASN A 264 -2.29 0.84 -8.11
C ASN A 264 -1.85 2.31 -8.11
N ALA A 265 -2.59 3.21 -8.76
CA ALA A 265 -2.28 4.64 -8.74
C ALA A 265 -2.26 5.18 -7.29
N PRO A 266 -1.43 6.20 -6.96
CA PRO A 266 -1.55 6.87 -5.67
C PRO A 266 -2.87 7.65 -5.59
N ILE A 267 -3.58 7.55 -4.45
CA ILE A 267 -4.93 8.13 -4.29
C ILE A 267 -4.97 9.42 -3.46
N SER A 268 -3.85 9.89 -2.95
CA SER A 268 -3.79 11.16 -2.23
C SER A 268 -4.13 12.35 -3.15
N LYS A 269 -4.75 13.38 -2.56
CA LYS A 269 -5.13 14.60 -3.28
C LYS A 269 -3.90 15.23 -3.96
N GLY A 270 -4.04 15.59 -5.23
CA GLY A 270 -2.95 16.17 -6.04
C GLY A 270 -1.96 15.15 -6.61
N SER A 271 -2.17 13.85 -6.38
CA SER A 271 -1.36 12.82 -7.02
C SER A 271 -1.72 12.62 -8.48
N LEU A 272 -0.71 12.23 -9.26
CA LEU A 272 -0.86 11.89 -10.68
C LEU A 272 0.08 10.74 -11.09
N VAL A 273 -0.20 10.14 -12.23
CA VAL A 273 0.63 9.09 -12.82
C VAL A 273 1.16 9.56 -14.17
N ILE A 274 2.49 9.54 -14.32
CA ILE A 274 3.15 9.68 -15.62
C ILE A 274 3.48 8.28 -16.11
N LYS A 275 2.95 7.89 -17.26
CA LYS A 275 3.06 6.52 -17.77
C LYS A 275 3.38 6.45 -19.25
N LYS A 276 4.12 5.42 -19.64
CA LYS A 276 4.45 5.03 -21.03
C LYS A 276 4.50 3.50 -21.11
N ASN A 277 4.33 2.95 -22.30
CA ASN A 277 4.47 1.51 -22.54
C ASN A 277 5.83 0.97 -22.11
N ASN A 278 6.89 1.72 -22.38
CA ASN A 278 8.19 1.51 -21.76
C ASN A 278 8.45 2.66 -20.77
N ILE A 279 8.68 2.35 -19.52
CA ILE A 279 8.93 3.34 -18.46
C ILE A 279 10.16 4.21 -18.74
N GLN A 280 11.12 3.70 -19.53
CA GLN A 280 12.34 4.44 -19.90
C GLN A 280 12.07 5.56 -20.92
N ASP A 281 10.93 5.53 -21.61
CA ASP A 281 10.52 6.56 -22.58
C ASP A 281 9.88 7.79 -21.91
N ILE A 282 9.68 7.75 -20.59
CA ILE A 282 9.21 8.91 -19.83
C ILE A 282 10.35 9.94 -19.78
N LYS A 283 10.07 11.14 -20.33
CA LYS A 283 11.06 12.22 -20.39
C LYS A 283 11.20 12.90 -19.02
N VAL A 284 12.42 13.24 -18.65
CA VAL A 284 12.71 13.98 -17.41
C VAL A 284 11.97 15.32 -17.39
N LEU A 285 11.87 15.99 -18.54
CA LEU A 285 11.19 17.27 -18.66
C LEU A 285 9.71 17.17 -18.30
N ASP A 286 9.02 16.06 -18.67
CA ASP A 286 7.61 15.86 -18.32
C ASP A 286 7.44 15.80 -16.80
N VAL A 287 8.36 15.11 -16.10
CA VAL A 287 8.34 15.00 -14.63
C VAL A 287 8.68 16.34 -13.98
N ILE A 288 9.67 17.07 -14.49
CA ILE A 288 10.05 18.41 -13.99
C ILE A 288 8.89 19.40 -14.16
N ASN A 289 8.18 19.37 -15.28
CA ASN A 289 7.01 20.23 -15.51
C ASN A 289 5.91 19.96 -14.46
N GLU A 290 5.65 18.71 -14.13
CA GLU A 290 4.68 18.37 -13.08
C GLU A 290 5.18 18.80 -11.69
N ILE A 291 6.46 18.59 -11.37
CA ILE A 291 7.05 19.08 -10.11
C ILE A 291 6.90 20.60 -10.00
N SER A 292 7.13 21.34 -11.09
CA SER A 292 7.12 22.80 -11.11
C SER A 292 5.77 23.42 -10.75
N LYS A 293 4.67 22.66 -10.88
CA LYS A 293 3.32 23.09 -10.44
C LYS A 293 3.16 23.12 -8.90
N PHE A 294 4.10 22.54 -8.16
CA PHE A 294 4.05 22.44 -6.69
C PHE A 294 5.06 23.33 -5.97
N ILE A 295 6.05 23.93 -6.68
CA ILE A 295 7.20 24.64 -6.09
C ILE A 295 7.29 26.11 -6.46
#